data_b85296e75f108c273d7d0edac54a0373
#
_entry.id   b85296e75f108c273d7d0edac54a0373
#
_cell.length_a   1.000
_cell.length_b   1.000
_cell.length_c   1.000
_cell.angle_alpha   90.00
_cell.angle_beta   90.00
_cell.angle_gamma   90.00
#
_symmetry.space_group_name_H-M   'P 1'
#
loop_
_entity.id
_entity.type
_entity.pdbx_description
1 polymer ?
#
loop_
_entity_poly.entity_id
_entity_poly.type
_entity_poly.pdbx_seq_one_letter_code
_entity_poly.pdbx_strand_id
1 'polypeptide(L)'
;ARVCGYATVCGYAAVYGYATVCGYAAVRDTATVFDETDYAAVQGFGREQRTTAFYRLKDGEIGVSCGCFHGTIKQFRDKVKKTHGGSKYAEEYLIIADLMELHFGDETKEE
;
A
#
# COMPACT_ATOMS: atom_id res chain seq x y z
N ALA A 1 11.00 3.18 -14.91
CA ALA A 1 9.89 2.54 -14.19
C ALA A 1 9.42 1.29 -14.92
N ARG A 2 8.93 0.34 -14.18
CA ARG A 2 8.45 -0.90 -14.75
C ARG A 2 7.11 -1.28 -14.12
N VAL A 3 6.12 -1.46 -14.96
CA VAL A 3 4.80 -1.93 -14.53
C VAL A 3 4.54 -3.22 -15.32
N CYS A 4 4.37 -4.33 -14.64
CA CYS A 4 4.29 -5.63 -15.29
C CYS A 4 3.28 -6.56 -14.61
N GLY A 5 3.12 -7.77 -15.19
CA GLY A 5 2.14 -8.73 -14.71
C GLY A 5 0.74 -8.19 -14.89
N TYR A 6 -0.08 -8.30 -13.86
CA TYR A 6 -1.45 -7.81 -13.86
C TYR A 6 -1.59 -6.54 -13.02
N ALA A 7 -0.49 -5.81 -12.83
CA ALA A 7 -0.50 -4.57 -12.06
C ALA A 7 -1.34 -3.51 -12.75
N THR A 8 -2.01 -2.69 -11.94
CA THR A 8 -2.87 -1.61 -12.42
C THR A 8 -2.34 -0.28 -11.88
N VAL A 9 -2.19 0.69 -12.77
CA VAL A 9 -1.85 2.06 -12.39
C VAL A 9 -2.96 2.94 -12.95
N CYS A 10 -3.69 3.62 -12.09
CA CYS A 10 -4.86 4.38 -12.52
C CYS A 10 -5.05 5.64 -11.68
N GLY A 11 -6.10 6.39 -12.01
CA GLY A 11 -6.35 7.68 -11.37
C GLY A 11 -5.28 8.67 -11.79
N TYR A 12 -4.77 9.41 -10.82
CA TYR A 12 -3.70 10.40 -11.04
C TYR A 12 -2.34 9.85 -10.61
N ALA A 13 -2.22 8.53 -10.52
CA ALA A 13 -0.98 7.90 -10.11
C ALA A 13 0.11 8.03 -11.16
N ALA A 14 1.34 8.17 -10.71
CA ALA A 14 2.52 8.22 -11.57
C ALA A 14 3.57 7.25 -11.04
N VAL A 15 4.11 6.44 -11.94
CA VAL A 15 5.19 5.49 -11.62
C VAL A 15 6.35 5.80 -12.55
N TYR A 16 7.48 6.19 -11.99
CA TYR A 16 8.63 6.58 -12.81
C TYR A 16 9.95 6.31 -12.06
N GLY A 17 11.06 6.70 -12.69
CA GLY A 17 12.37 6.44 -12.14
C GLY A 17 12.68 4.94 -12.16
N TYR A 18 13.19 4.43 -11.07
CA TYR A 18 13.59 3.03 -10.94
C TYR A 18 12.53 2.16 -10.27
N ALA A 19 11.31 2.67 -10.13
CA ALA A 19 10.24 1.95 -9.46
C ALA A 19 9.77 0.76 -10.30
N THR A 20 9.35 -0.31 -9.62
CA THR A 20 8.79 -1.50 -10.25
C THR A 20 7.48 -1.85 -9.56
N VAL A 21 6.42 -1.97 -10.34
CA VAL A 21 5.09 -2.36 -9.85
C VAL A 21 4.68 -3.60 -10.64
N CYS A 22 4.53 -4.72 -9.97
CA CYS A 22 4.26 -6.01 -10.61
C CYS A 22 3.22 -6.83 -9.87
N GLY A 23 2.87 -7.97 -10.46
CA GLY A 23 1.90 -8.91 -9.89
C GLY A 23 0.50 -8.39 -10.07
N TYR A 24 -0.30 -8.46 -9.00
CA TYR A 24 -1.66 -7.97 -9.00
C TYR A 24 -1.82 -6.66 -8.23
N ALA A 25 -0.72 -5.96 -8.02
CA ALA A 25 -0.75 -4.70 -7.27
C ALA A 25 -1.51 -3.62 -8.04
N ALA A 26 -2.22 -2.78 -7.31
CA ALA A 26 -2.90 -1.63 -7.88
C ALA A 26 -2.34 -0.36 -7.25
N VAL A 27 -2.00 0.61 -8.08
CA VAL A 27 -1.48 1.91 -7.65
C VAL A 27 -2.50 2.94 -8.12
N ARG A 28 -3.10 3.66 -7.18
CA ARG A 28 -4.26 4.51 -7.44
C ARG A 28 -4.11 5.90 -6.83
N ASP A 29 -5.16 6.69 -6.99
CA ASP A 29 -5.30 8.02 -6.40
C ASP A 29 -4.19 8.95 -6.87
N THR A 30 -3.56 9.68 -5.98
CA THR A 30 -2.47 10.59 -6.32
C THR A 30 -1.10 9.98 -6.01
N ALA A 31 -0.99 8.66 -6.13
CA ALA A 31 0.26 7.96 -5.85
C ALA A 31 1.39 8.53 -6.73
N THR A 32 2.52 8.74 -6.11
CA THR A 32 3.73 9.20 -6.80
C THR A 32 4.84 8.22 -6.44
N VAL A 33 5.07 7.25 -7.32
CA VAL A 33 6.05 6.20 -7.10
C VAL A 33 7.25 6.49 -7.98
N PHE A 34 8.25 7.12 -7.38
CA PHE A 34 9.45 7.56 -8.06
C PHE A 34 10.55 6.50 -7.97
N ASP A 35 10.59 5.79 -6.86
CA ASP A 35 11.69 4.94 -6.46
C ASP A 35 11.11 3.70 -5.79
N GLU A 36 11.95 2.69 -5.61
CA GLU A 36 11.56 1.47 -4.90
C GLU A 36 11.08 1.76 -3.48
N THR A 37 11.60 2.82 -2.87
CA THR A 37 11.23 3.19 -1.51
C THR A 37 9.87 3.85 -1.40
N ASP A 38 9.23 4.14 -2.52
CA ASP A 38 7.90 4.76 -2.54
C ASP A 38 6.78 3.76 -2.74
N TYR A 39 7.10 2.48 -2.75
CA TYR A 39 6.14 1.43 -3.04
C TYR A 39 6.52 0.15 -2.32
N ALA A 40 5.53 -0.53 -1.78
CA ALA A 40 5.70 -1.86 -1.22
C ALA A 40 4.39 -2.62 -1.38
N ALA A 41 4.45 -3.93 -1.42
CA ALA A 41 3.25 -4.75 -1.52
C ALA A 41 3.44 -6.04 -0.73
N VAL A 42 2.33 -6.55 -0.22
CA VAL A 42 2.28 -7.87 0.41
C VAL A 42 1.17 -8.67 -0.22
N GLN A 43 1.31 -9.97 -0.22
CA GLN A 43 0.32 -10.87 -0.79
C GLN A 43 0.14 -12.08 0.13
N GLY A 44 -1.07 -12.62 0.17
CA GLY A 44 -1.34 -13.83 0.92
C GLY A 44 -1.88 -13.60 2.31
N PHE A 45 -2.22 -12.35 2.63
CA PHE A 45 -2.76 -12.00 3.93
C PHE A 45 -4.24 -11.64 3.81
N GLY A 46 -4.91 -11.70 4.94
CA GLY A 46 -6.33 -11.46 4.99
C GLY A 46 -7.14 -12.68 4.57
N ARG A 47 -8.45 -12.52 4.60
CA ARG A 47 -9.36 -13.65 4.37
C ARG A 47 -9.28 -14.18 2.95
N GLU A 48 -9.08 -13.30 1.98
CA GLU A 48 -9.06 -13.68 0.57
C GLU A 48 -7.66 -13.70 -0.03
N GLN A 49 -6.66 -13.53 0.82
CA GLN A 49 -5.25 -13.61 0.42
C GLN A 49 -4.92 -12.70 -0.75
N ARG A 50 -5.46 -11.49 -0.72
CA ARG A 50 -5.27 -10.52 -1.80
C ARG A 50 -3.90 -9.87 -1.73
N THR A 51 -3.52 -9.24 -2.83
CA THR A 51 -2.36 -8.38 -2.87
C THR A 51 -2.77 -7.02 -2.32
N THR A 52 -2.03 -6.54 -1.33
CA THR A 52 -2.22 -5.21 -0.77
C THR A 52 -1.01 -4.37 -1.11
N ALA A 53 -1.23 -3.26 -1.81
CA ALA A 53 -0.18 -2.37 -2.24
C ALA A 53 -0.19 -1.10 -1.40
N PHE A 54 1.01 -0.63 -1.06
CA PHE A 54 1.22 0.61 -0.32
C PHE A 54 2.13 1.50 -1.15
N TYR A 55 1.81 2.78 -1.22
CA TYR A 55 2.54 3.70 -2.07
C TYR A 55 2.49 5.09 -1.50
N ARG A 56 3.46 5.90 -1.88
CA ARG A 56 3.52 7.28 -1.42
C ARG A 56 2.55 8.12 -2.26
N LEU A 57 1.73 8.90 -1.59
CA LEU A 57 0.83 9.84 -2.24
C LEU A 57 1.54 11.16 -2.47
N LYS A 58 0.96 11.98 -3.33
CA LYS A 58 1.54 13.28 -3.71
C LYS A 58 1.81 14.18 -2.51
N ASP A 59 0.96 14.10 -1.48
CA ASP A 59 1.11 14.92 -0.26
C ASP A 59 2.03 14.29 0.79
N GLY A 60 2.65 13.15 0.47
CA GLY A 60 3.56 12.46 1.37
C GLY A 60 2.89 11.43 2.26
N GLU A 61 1.57 11.32 2.24
CA GLU A 61 0.89 10.29 2.99
C GLU A 61 1.05 8.93 2.32
N ILE A 62 0.69 7.87 3.05
CA ILE A 62 0.75 6.51 2.54
C ILE A 62 -0.62 6.14 2.00
N GLY A 63 -0.67 5.75 0.73
CA GLY A 63 -1.87 5.23 0.10
C GLY A 63 -1.89 3.71 0.14
N VAL A 64 -3.08 3.14 0.13
CA VAL A 64 -3.28 1.69 0.20
C VAL A 64 -4.30 1.27 -0.84
N SER A 65 -4.01 0.18 -1.54
CA SER A 65 -4.98 -0.50 -2.40
C SER A 65 -5.07 -1.96 -1.99
N CYS A 66 -6.26 -2.43 -1.69
CA CYS A 66 -6.50 -3.82 -1.30
C CYS A 66 -7.88 -4.25 -1.81
N GLY A 67 -7.90 -5.06 -2.86
CA GLY A 67 -9.17 -5.44 -3.48
C GLY A 67 -9.89 -4.20 -4.00
N CYS A 68 -11.12 -4.01 -3.56
CA CYS A 68 -11.93 -2.84 -3.96
C CYS A 68 -11.62 -1.60 -3.11
N PHE A 69 -10.88 -1.76 -2.03
CA PHE A 69 -10.56 -0.64 -1.17
C PHE A 69 -9.37 0.15 -1.72
N HIS A 70 -9.46 1.47 -1.65
CA HIS A 70 -8.30 2.34 -1.84
C HIS A 70 -8.49 3.60 -0.97
N GLY A 71 -7.39 4.13 -0.47
CA GLY A 71 -7.43 5.29 0.40
C GLY A 71 -6.11 5.47 1.13
N THR A 72 -6.12 6.26 2.21
CA THR A 72 -4.94 6.44 3.05
C THR A 72 -4.79 5.27 4.01
N ILE A 73 -3.61 5.16 4.62
CA ILE A 73 -3.36 4.10 5.60
C ILE A 73 -4.27 4.25 6.81
N LYS A 74 -4.61 5.48 7.18
CA LYS A 74 -5.55 5.70 8.29
C LYS A 74 -6.92 5.15 7.95
N GLN A 75 -7.40 5.43 6.75
CA GLN A 75 -8.67 4.91 6.26
C GLN A 75 -8.64 3.39 6.18
N PHE A 76 -7.51 2.83 5.79
CA PHE A 76 -7.33 1.39 5.73
C PHE A 76 -7.45 0.76 7.13
N ARG A 77 -6.81 1.34 8.14
CA ARG A 77 -6.92 0.85 9.52
C ARG A 77 -8.35 0.88 10.00
N ASP A 78 -9.08 1.97 9.73
CA ASP A 78 -10.47 2.10 10.15
C ASP A 78 -11.34 1.06 9.44
N LYS A 79 -11.11 0.85 8.15
CA LYS A 79 -11.86 -0.14 7.38
C LYS A 79 -11.61 -1.55 7.88
N VAL A 80 -10.38 -1.88 8.21
CA VAL A 80 -9.99 -3.19 8.74
C VAL A 80 -10.70 -3.45 10.06
N LYS A 81 -10.69 -2.48 10.97
CA LYS A 81 -11.34 -2.61 12.26
C LYS A 81 -12.84 -2.81 12.11
N LYS A 82 -13.45 -2.09 11.18
CA LYS A 82 -14.89 -2.17 10.94
C LYS A 82 -15.29 -3.49 10.31
N THR A 83 -14.49 -3.99 9.38
CA THR A 83 -14.84 -5.18 8.59
C THR A 83 -14.43 -6.48 9.26
N HIS A 84 -13.25 -6.48 9.89
CA HIS A 84 -12.62 -7.69 10.41
C HIS A 84 -12.32 -7.63 11.92
N GLY A 85 -12.81 -6.62 12.60
CA GLY A 85 -12.46 -6.39 14.01
C GLY A 85 -12.57 -7.64 14.86
N GLY A 86 -11.54 -7.88 15.69
CA GLY A 86 -11.48 -9.03 16.57
C GLY A 86 -11.03 -10.32 15.92
N SER A 87 -10.73 -10.32 14.63
CA SER A 87 -10.28 -11.51 13.94
C SER A 87 -8.76 -11.51 13.72
N LYS A 88 -8.24 -12.68 13.42
CA LYS A 88 -6.85 -12.85 13.02
C LYS A 88 -6.51 -11.98 11.80
N TYR A 89 -7.45 -11.83 10.88
CA TYR A 89 -7.23 -11.04 9.66
C TYR A 89 -7.04 -9.56 9.97
N ALA A 90 -7.79 -9.05 10.94
CA ALA A 90 -7.61 -7.68 11.39
C ALA A 90 -6.23 -7.49 12.00
N GLU A 91 -5.79 -8.44 12.83
CA GLU A 91 -4.46 -8.38 13.43
C GLU A 91 -3.38 -8.36 12.37
N GLU A 92 -3.48 -9.24 11.37
CA GLU A 92 -2.52 -9.29 10.28
C GLU A 92 -2.41 -7.95 9.56
N TYR A 93 -3.54 -7.39 9.17
CA TYR A 93 -3.55 -6.12 8.43
C TYR A 93 -3.03 -4.96 9.27
N LEU A 94 -3.36 -4.94 10.56
CA LEU A 94 -2.90 -3.85 11.42
C LEU A 94 -1.38 -3.94 11.65
N ILE A 95 -0.83 -5.13 11.77
CA ILE A 95 0.62 -5.33 11.86
C ILE A 95 1.28 -4.90 10.55
N ILE A 96 0.70 -5.24 9.42
CA ILE A 96 1.22 -4.82 8.12
C ILE A 96 1.20 -3.30 8.01
N ALA A 97 0.12 -2.66 8.47
CA ALA A 97 0.03 -1.20 8.45
C ALA A 97 1.12 -0.58 9.33
N ASP A 98 1.39 -1.16 10.49
CA ASP A 98 2.47 -0.70 11.37
C ASP A 98 3.82 -0.82 10.65
N LEU A 99 4.06 -1.95 10.00
CA LEU A 99 5.28 -2.17 9.25
C LEU A 99 5.43 -1.15 8.13
N MET A 100 4.35 -0.85 7.43
CA MET A 100 4.40 0.10 6.31
C MET A 100 4.64 1.52 6.78
N GLU A 101 4.09 1.90 7.93
CA GLU A 101 4.38 3.21 8.49
C GLU A 101 5.85 3.34 8.88
N LEU A 102 6.44 2.27 9.37
CA LEU A 102 7.87 2.25 9.64
C LEU A 102 8.67 2.32 8.34
N HIS A 103 8.26 1.54 7.36
CA HIS A 103 8.96 1.44 6.07
C HIS A 103 8.97 2.78 5.32
N PHE A 104 7.85 3.49 5.29
CA PHE A 104 7.73 4.78 4.62
C PHE A 104 8.13 5.95 5.52
N GLY A 105 8.50 5.69 6.75
CA GLY A 105 8.87 6.73 7.70
C GLY A 105 10.17 7.43 7.32
N ASP A 106 10.39 8.58 7.97
CA ASP A 106 11.55 9.40 7.74
C ASP A 106 12.78 8.77 8.41
N GLU A 107 13.81 8.51 7.63
CA GLU A 107 15.05 7.91 8.13
C GLU A 107 15.74 8.76 9.19
N THR A 108 15.56 10.06 9.16
CA THR A 108 16.21 10.93 10.13
C THR A 108 15.73 10.70 11.55
N LYS A 109 14.60 10.04 11.72
CA LYS A 109 14.04 9.74 13.03
C LYS A 109 14.72 8.57 13.74
N GLU A 110 15.56 7.86 13.05
CA GLU A 110 16.19 6.65 13.58
C GLU A 110 17.43 6.94 14.42
N GLU A 111 17.87 8.15 14.47
CA GLU A 111 19.10 8.49 15.17
C GLU A 111 18.94 8.66 16.67
#